data_acd8f65eb52a304236098c223f88babb
#
_entry.id   acd8f65eb52a304236098c223f88babb
#
_cell.length_a   1.000
_cell.length_b   1.000
_cell.length_c   1.000
_cell.angle_alpha   90.00
_cell.angle_beta   90.00
_cell.angle_gamma   90.00
#
_symmetry.space_group_name_H-M   'P 1'
#
loop_
_entity.id
_entity.type
_entity.pdbx_description
1 polymer ?
#
loop_
_entity_poly.entity_id
_entity_poly.type
_entity_poly.pdbx_seq_one_letter_code
_entity_poly.pdbx_strand_id
1 'polypeptide(L)'
;MIPERLTALREEMKRRSIDIYVVPTADFHESEYVGEHFKARKFITGFTGSAGTAVITLKEAGLWTDGRYFVQAEKQLEGSTVTLYRMAEEGVPAVEEFVKDKLPQGGCIGFDGRTVNGAWGEKFVAIAEEKKGSLFVGEDLINLIWTDRPELSKAPLFILEEKYSGKSTAEKIKDVRAKMAEEGADVHILTSLCDIAWLLNIRGGDIQSVPVVLSYLVLTRDQCIWFLQEEVVDDTISAYLKENHIETRPYDDIYTYVPTIPESAVVLMNKSSVNYRICSELNKNIQVINKPNPTELMKAVKNPVEVDNTRLAHVKDGVAVTKFMYWLKTNIGKIPMTEISASDYLEARRREQENFIDLSFTTISAYGANAAMMHYSATPESNTELKPEGFLLVDSGGHYYEGTTDITRTFVLGPISDEMKQHFTAVCRSNMKLANAKFLYGACGLNLDILARGPLWDMGIDYKCGTGHGVGYILNVHEGPNGFRWKIVPERHDSGVLEEGMITTDEPGVYLEGKYGIRTENELVCRKAEKNEYGQFMEFENITYAPIDLDGIDPEQMSPREKQMLNDYHKKVYEVLSPYMTEEENEWLKKYTRAI
;
A
#
# COMPACT_ATOMS: atom_id res chain seq x y z
N MET A 1 19.27 -23.62 -5.55
CA MET A 1 19.35 -22.97 -4.21
C MET A 1 19.83 -21.52 -4.36
N ILE A 2 19.72 -20.68 -3.32
CA ILE A 2 20.13 -19.24 -3.42
C ILE A 2 21.64 -19.09 -3.72
N PRO A 3 22.56 -19.83 -3.08
CA PRO A 3 23.98 -19.73 -3.39
C PRO A 3 24.32 -20.01 -4.87
N GLU A 4 23.60 -20.91 -5.52
CA GLU A 4 23.79 -21.24 -6.94
C GLU A 4 23.34 -20.08 -7.84
N ARG A 5 22.18 -19.43 -7.50
CA ARG A 5 21.67 -18.26 -8.22
C ARG A 5 22.64 -17.08 -8.11
N LEU A 6 23.18 -16.84 -6.90
CA LEU A 6 24.20 -15.82 -6.66
C LEU A 6 25.48 -16.09 -7.46
N THR A 7 25.88 -17.36 -7.56
CA THR A 7 27.03 -17.76 -8.38
C THR A 7 26.77 -17.49 -9.86
N ALA A 8 25.61 -17.90 -10.38
CA ALA A 8 25.24 -17.64 -11.78
C ALA A 8 25.18 -16.13 -12.09
N LEU A 9 24.61 -15.31 -11.20
CA LEU A 9 24.59 -13.86 -11.37
C LEU A 9 25.99 -13.27 -11.40
N ARG A 10 26.88 -13.70 -10.50
CA ARG A 10 28.28 -13.24 -10.49
C ARG A 10 29.07 -13.62 -11.75
N GLU A 11 28.74 -14.75 -12.38
CA GLU A 11 29.31 -15.10 -13.68
C GLU A 11 28.88 -14.11 -14.78
N GLU A 12 27.58 -13.73 -14.81
CA GLU A 12 27.09 -12.72 -15.77
C GLU A 12 27.66 -11.33 -15.48
N MET A 13 27.82 -10.95 -14.21
CA MET A 13 28.49 -9.71 -13.79
C MET A 13 29.95 -9.68 -14.29
N LYS A 14 30.71 -10.77 -14.09
CA LYS A 14 32.13 -10.86 -14.56
C LYS A 14 32.22 -10.71 -16.07
N ARG A 15 31.35 -11.38 -16.85
CA ARG A 15 31.35 -11.29 -18.32
C ARG A 15 31.17 -9.87 -18.83
N ARG A 16 30.47 -9.00 -18.03
CA ARG A 16 30.16 -7.61 -18.39
C ARG A 16 31.00 -6.59 -17.63
N SER A 17 31.98 -7.05 -16.85
CA SER A 17 32.82 -6.20 -15.99
C SER A 17 32.01 -5.35 -15.00
N ILE A 18 30.97 -5.93 -14.40
CA ILE A 18 30.12 -5.30 -13.38
C ILE A 18 30.64 -5.70 -12.00
N ASP A 19 30.91 -4.72 -11.15
CA ASP A 19 31.43 -4.95 -9.79
C ASP A 19 30.30 -5.11 -8.76
N ILE A 20 29.23 -4.35 -8.93
CA ILE A 20 28.05 -4.34 -8.03
C ILE A 20 26.79 -4.42 -8.88
N TYR A 21 25.83 -5.28 -8.49
CA TYR A 21 24.52 -5.36 -9.11
C TYR A 21 23.41 -5.15 -8.08
N VAL A 22 22.50 -4.21 -8.36
CA VAL A 22 21.41 -3.81 -7.47
C VAL A 22 20.09 -4.39 -7.97
N VAL A 23 19.33 -5.05 -7.08
CA VAL A 23 18.04 -5.67 -7.38
C VAL A 23 17.01 -5.24 -6.33
N PRO A 24 16.24 -4.18 -6.58
CA PRO A 24 15.18 -3.76 -5.66
C PRO A 24 13.94 -4.67 -5.73
N THR A 25 13.05 -4.53 -4.75
CA THR A 25 11.65 -4.90 -4.94
C THR A 25 11.01 -3.78 -5.75
N ALA A 26 10.86 -3.97 -7.03
CA ALA A 26 10.23 -3.00 -7.92
C ALA A 26 9.73 -3.69 -9.19
N ASP A 27 8.66 -3.14 -9.76
CA ASP A 27 8.30 -3.32 -11.15
C ASP A 27 8.85 -2.16 -12.00
N PHE A 28 8.38 -2.00 -13.23
CA PHE A 28 8.81 -0.90 -14.10
C PHE A 28 8.08 0.42 -13.81
N HIS A 29 7.22 0.45 -12.79
CA HIS A 29 6.26 1.52 -12.48
C HIS A 29 6.36 2.04 -11.04
N GLU A 30 7.30 1.53 -10.23
CA GLU A 30 7.44 1.81 -8.80
C GLU A 30 6.18 1.45 -7.98
N SER A 31 5.51 0.35 -8.36
CA SER A 31 4.38 -0.16 -7.60
C SER A 31 4.83 -0.74 -6.26
N GLU A 32 4.03 -0.57 -5.21
CA GLU A 32 4.31 -1.14 -3.89
C GLU A 32 4.24 -2.67 -3.91
N TYR A 33 3.19 -3.21 -4.53
CA TYR A 33 3.05 -4.64 -4.78
C TYR A 33 3.40 -4.93 -6.23
N VAL A 34 4.12 -6.01 -6.45
CA VAL A 34 4.64 -6.36 -7.78
C VAL A 34 4.12 -7.71 -8.25
N GLY A 35 3.81 -7.80 -9.54
CA GLY A 35 3.43 -9.06 -10.17
C GLY A 35 4.56 -10.11 -10.14
N GLU A 36 4.24 -11.37 -10.38
CA GLU A 36 5.18 -12.50 -10.28
C GLU A 36 6.42 -12.33 -11.17
N HIS A 37 6.27 -11.74 -12.35
CA HIS A 37 7.40 -11.42 -13.25
C HIS A 37 8.47 -10.57 -12.57
N PHE A 38 8.09 -9.66 -11.70
CA PHE A 38 8.96 -8.67 -11.07
C PHE A 38 9.58 -9.12 -9.74
N LYS A 39 9.36 -10.36 -9.32
CA LYS A 39 9.90 -10.88 -8.04
C LYS A 39 11.39 -11.27 -8.11
N ALA A 40 12.18 -10.50 -8.86
CA ALA A 40 13.62 -10.71 -9.04
C ALA A 40 14.41 -10.73 -7.74
N ARG A 41 14.09 -9.81 -6.80
CA ARG A 41 14.72 -9.76 -5.47
C ARG A 41 14.41 -11.03 -4.67
N LYS A 42 13.15 -11.51 -4.68
CA LYS A 42 12.77 -12.80 -4.07
C LYS A 42 13.54 -13.95 -4.72
N PHE A 43 13.65 -13.98 -6.04
CA PHE A 43 14.38 -15.01 -6.76
C PHE A 43 15.84 -15.10 -6.33
N ILE A 44 16.54 -13.97 -6.19
CA ILE A 44 17.99 -13.95 -5.93
C ILE A 44 18.34 -14.09 -4.44
N THR A 45 17.41 -13.76 -3.51
CA THR A 45 17.67 -13.79 -2.06
C THR A 45 16.90 -14.86 -1.30
N GLY A 46 15.75 -15.32 -1.82
CA GLY A 46 14.80 -16.18 -1.10
C GLY A 46 13.88 -15.43 -0.14
N PHE A 47 14.11 -14.15 0.13
CA PHE A 47 13.26 -13.35 1.00
C PHE A 47 11.93 -13.01 0.30
N THR A 48 10.80 -13.17 1.01
CA THR A 48 9.45 -13.02 0.44
C THR A 48 8.71 -11.75 0.88
N GLY A 49 9.25 -10.96 1.81
CA GLY A 49 8.64 -9.70 2.24
C GLY A 49 8.41 -8.72 1.07
N SER A 50 7.45 -7.81 1.17
CA SER A 50 7.08 -6.91 0.07
C SER A 50 8.04 -5.75 -0.16
N ALA A 51 8.96 -5.47 0.77
CA ALA A 51 9.92 -4.37 0.64
C ALA A 51 11.35 -4.80 0.93
N GLY A 52 12.29 -4.37 0.10
CA GLY A 52 13.72 -4.60 0.29
C GLY A 52 14.52 -4.49 -0.99
N THR A 53 15.83 -4.29 -0.82
CA THR A 53 16.79 -4.19 -1.92
C THR A 53 17.93 -5.18 -1.72
N ALA A 54 18.23 -5.97 -2.72
CA ALA A 54 19.43 -6.81 -2.73
C ALA A 54 20.57 -6.07 -3.43
N VAL A 55 21.76 -6.11 -2.83
CA VAL A 55 23.00 -5.62 -3.44
C VAL A 55 23.99 -6.77 -3.49
N ILE A 56 24.41 -7.12 -4.68
CA ILE A 56 25.32 -8.23 -4.94
C ILE A 56 26.65 -7.69 -5.46
N THR A 57 27.74 -8.00 -4.77
CA THR A 57 29.09 -7.78 -5.24
C THR A 57 29.69 -9.10 -5.73
N LEU A 58 30.88 -9.05 -6.31
CA LEU A 58 31.60 -10.28 -6.71
C LEU A 58 31.96 -11.20 -5.52
N LYS A 59 31.89 -10.70 -4.28
CA LYS A 59 32.31 -11.44 -3.07
C LYS A 59 31.20 -11.62 -2.05
N GLU A 60 30.32 -10.67 -1.87
CA GLU A 60 29.29 -10.63 -0.82
C GLU A 60 27.91 -10.30 -1.41
N ALA A 61 26.86 -10.58 -0.67
CA ALA A 61 25.49 -10.22 -1.02
C ALA A 61 24.77 -9.73 0.24
N GLY A 62 24.02 -8.65 0.12
CA GLY A 62 23.24 -8.07 1.21
C GLY A 62 21.78 -7.86 0.82
N LEU A 63 20.89 -7.95 1.80
CA LEU A 63 19.49 -7.56 1.70
C LEU A 63 19.22 -6.43 2.70
N TRP A 64 18.80 -5.28 2.21
CA TRP A 64 18.27 -4.16 3.00
C TRP A 64 16.75 -4.28 3.08
N THR A 65 16.19 -4.27 4.28
CA THR A 65 14.74 -4.22 4.51
C THR A 65 14.43 -3.43 5.78
N ASP A 66 13.17 -3.01 5.94
CA ASP A 66 12.73 -2.19 7.08
C ASP A 66 12.21 -3.02 8.27
N GLY A 67 11.90 -2.33 9.39
CA GLY A 67 11.56 -2.96 10.67
C GLY A 67 10.34 -3.88 10.64
N ARG A 68 9.46 -3.77 9.65
CA ARG A 68 8.30 -4.66 9.47
C ARG A 68 8.72 -6.11 9.18
N TYR A 69 9.92 -6.30 8.61
CA TYR A 69 10.38 -7.57 8.06
C TYR A 69 11.64 -8.15 8.73
N PHE A 70 12.24 -7.52 9.73
CA PHE A 70 13.51 -7.99 10.30
C PHE A 70 13.47 -9.45 10.74
N VAL A 71 12.44 -9.84 11.49
CA VAL A 71 12.30 -11.22 12.00
C VAL A 71 12.09 -12.22 10.86
N GLN A 72 11.26 -11.87 9.87
CA GLN A 72 11.01 -12.71 8.71
C GLN A 72 12.27 -12.88 7.86
N ALA A 73 12.99 -11.79 7.58
CA ALA A 73 14.21 -11.80 6.79
C ALA A 73 15.30 -12.63 7.46
N GLU A 74 15.49 -12.50 8.77
CA GLU A 74 16.47 -13.29 9.53
C GLU A 74 16.25 -14.79 9.36
N LYS A 75 15.00 -15.24 9.49
CA LYS A 75 14.63 -16.66 9.29
C LYS A 75 14.81 -17.12 7.84
N GLN A 76 14.37 -16.31 6.86
CA GLN A 76 14.38 -16.70 5.45
C GLN A 76 15.76 -16.63 4.79
N LEU A 77 16.67 -15.83 5.32
CA LEU A 77 18.05 -15.74 4.84
C LEU A 77 18.99 -16.76 5.45
N GLU A 78 18.55 -17.55 6.42
CA GLU A 78 19.38 -18.59 7.03
C GLU A 78 19.90 -19.57 5.97
N GLY A 79 21.22 -19.75 5.91
CA GLY A 79 21.90 -20.60 4.92
C GLY A 79 21.97 -20.06 3.49
N SER A 80 21.43 -18.86 3.21
CA SER A 80 21.42 -18.25 1.87
C SER A 80 22.74 -17.60 1.46
N THR A 81 23.65 -17.32 2.39
CA THR A 81 24.86 -16.47 2.20
C THR A 81 24.57 -14.98 1.92
N VAL A 82 23.31 -14.54 2.12
CA VAL A 82 22.91 -13.13 2.02
C VAL A 82 22.87 -12.54 3.42
N THR A 83 23.57 -11.42 3.62
CA THR A 83 23.62 -10.70 4.90
C THR A 83 22.40 -9.79 5.02
N LEU A 84 21.69 -9.83 6.17
CA LEU A 84 20.62 -8.89 6.48
C LEU A 84 21.19 -7.55 6.94
N TYR A 85 20.80 -6.47 6.28
CA TYR A 85 21.03 -5.08 6.69
C TYR A 85 19.71 -4.48 7.16
N ARG A 86 19.60 -4.21 8.47
CA ARG A 86 18.40 -3.67 9.13
C ARG A 86 18.34 -2.16 8.89
N MET A 87 17.55 -1.72 7.91
CA MET A 87 17.45 -0.30 7.53
C MET A 87 17.10 0.59 8.72
N ALA A 88 17.73 1.76 8.79
CA ALA A 88 17.57 2.78 9.82
C ALA A 88 17.99 2.36 11.25
N GLU A 89 18.64 1.22 11.44
CA GLU A 89 19.29 0.87 12.70
C GLU A 89 20.69 1.50 12.77
N GLU A 90 21.15 1.81 13.99
CA GLU A 90 22.46 2.44 14.23
C GLU A 90 23.61 1.60 13.68
N GLY A 91 24.50 2.21 12.90
CA GLY A 91 25.68 1.56 12.31
C GLY A 91 25.38 0.75 11.04
N VAL A 92 24.15 0.72 10.55
CA VAL A 92 23.78 0.07 9.28
C VAL A 92 23.84 1.09 8.14
N PRO A 93 24.72 0.90 7.12
CA PRO A 93 24.81 1.82 5.99
C PRO A 93 23.55 1.77 5.12
N ALA A 94 23.17 2.90 4.54
CA ALA A 94 22.20 2.90 3.44
C ALA A 94 22.74 2.16 2.21
N VAL A 95 21.86 1.76 1.29
CA VAL A 95 22.26 1.06 0.06
C VAL A 95 23.30 1.87 -0.71
N GLU A 96 23.08 3.17 -0.90
CA GLU A 96 23.99 4.06 -1.62
C GLU A 96 25.35 4.20 -0.93
N GLU A 97 25.37 4.26 0.39
CA GLU A 97 26.61 4.32 1.16
C GLU A 97 27.43 3.02 1.00
N PHE A 98 26.76 1.87 1.08
CA PHE A 98 27.38 0.58 0.86
C PHE A 98 27.92 0.45 -0.57
N VAL A 99 27.13 0.82 -1.58
CA VAL A 99 27.55 0.81 -2.99
C VAL A 99 28.76 1.71 -3.19
N LYS A 100 28.74 2.92 -2.62
CA LYS A 100 29.87 3.86 -2.69
C LYS A 100 31.15 3.31 -2.01
N ASP A 101 31.00 2.66 -0.85
CA ASP A 101 32.13 2.05 -0.13
C ASP A 101 32.74 0.88 -0.92
N LYS A 102 31.90 0.01 -1.46
CA LYS A 102 32.34 -1.24 -2.13
C LYS A 102 32.76 -1.05 -3.58
N LEU A 103 32.35 0.03 -4.24
CA LEU A 103 32.71 0.27 -5.65
C LEU A 103 34.21 0.63 -5.78
N PRO A 104 35.01 -0.15 -6.52
CA PRO A 104 36.39 0.19 -6.76
C PRO A 104 36.53 1.43 -7.68
N GLN A 105 37.70 2.05 -7.71
CA GLN A 105 37.99 3.10 -8.68
C GLN A 105 37.89 2.53 -10.11
N GLY A 106 37.15 3.22 -10.97
CA GLY A 106 36.85 2.76 -12.32
C GLY A 106 35.84 1.63 -12.40
N GLY A 107 35.19 1.26 -11.28
CA GLY A 107 34.23 0.15 -11.21
C GLY A 107 32.89 0.43 -11.88
N CYS A 108 32.10 -0.62 -12.07
CA CYS A 108 30.81 -0.56 -12.73
C CYS A 108 29.66 -0.96 -11.78
N ILE A 109 28.63 -0.11 -11.69
CA ILE A 109 27.37 -0.41 -11.01
C ILE A 109 26.36 -0.88 -12.06
N GLY A 110 25.77 -2.08 -11.87
CA GLY A 110 24.72 -2.63 -12.72
C GLY A 110 23.36 -2.65 -12.04
N PHE A 111 22.30 -2.43 -12.81
CA PHE A 111 20.90 -2.65 -12.45
C PHE A 111 20.03 -2.67 -13.71
N ASP A 112 18.82 -3.23 -13.63
CA ASP A 112 17.84 -3.02 -14.70
C ASP A 112 17.29 -1.59 -14.58
N GLY A 113 17.57 -0.76 -15.59
CA GLY A 113 17.13 0.64 -15.61
C GLY A 113 15.62 0.84 -15.56
N ARG A 114 14.84 -0.23 -15.72
CA ARG A 114 13.39 -0.21 -15.63
C ARG A 114 12.86 -0.43 -14.19
N THR A 115 13.68 -1.01 -13.31
CA THR A 115 13.30 -1.33 -11.90
C THR A 115 13.91 -0.38 -10.86
N VAL A 116 14.67 0.60 -11.31
CA VAL A 116 15.22 1.68 -10.48
C VAL A 116 14.64 3.00 -10.97
N ASN A 117 14.08 3.82 -10.09
CA ASN A 117 13.51 5.10 -10.48
C ASN A 117 14.59 6.14 -10.84
N GLY A 118 14.18 7.20 -11.53
CA GLY A 118 15.09 8.25 -12.03
C GLY A 118 15.89 8.93 -10.93
N ALA A 119 15.25 9.25 -9.81
CA ALA A 119 15.91 9.92 -8.68
C ALA A 119 16.98 9.04 -8.03
N TRP A 120 16.73 7.75 -7.90
CA TRP A 120 17.69 6.81 -7.34
C TRP A 120 18.80 6.47 -8.34
N GLY A 121 18.45 6.33 -9.61
CA GLY A 121 19.44 6.16 -10.70
C GLY A 121 20.44 7.32 -10.78
N GLU A 122 19.97 8.57 -10.60
CA GLU A 122 20.85 9.75 -10.55
C GLU A 122 21.87 9.70 -9.39
N LYS A 123 21.49 9.13 -8.24
CA LYS A 123 22.43 8.89 -7.12
C LYS A 123 23.53 7.89 -7.53
N PHE A 124 23.18 6.81 -8.24
CA PHE A 124 24.16 5.85 -8.73
C PHE A 124 25.07 6.46 -9.81
N VAL A 125 24.55 7.35 -10.67
CA VAL A 125 25.38 8.14 -11.60
C VAL A 125 26.42 8.93 -10.82
N ALA A 126 26.01 9.69 -9.80
CA ALA A 126 26.93 10.51 -9.00
C ALA A 126 28.01 9.66 -8.30
N ILE A 127 27.64 8.48 -7.76
CA ILE A 127 28.61 7.54 -7.15
C ILE A 127 29.61 7.02 -8.19
N ALA A 128 29.13 6.62 -9.38
CA ALA A 128 29.98 6.14 -10.45
C ALA A 128 30.96 7.23 -10.92
N GLU A 129 30.49 8.46 -11.12
CA GLU A 129 31.34 9.60 -11.52
C GLU A 129 32.43 9.90 -10.48
N GLU A 130 32.08 9.92 -9.18
CA GLU A 130 33.06 10.12 -8.09
C GLU A 130 34.16 9.05 -8.11
N LYS A 131 33.78 7.82 -8.42
CA LYS A 131 34.73 6.68 -8.54
C LYS A 131 35.38 6.57 -9.95
N LYS A 132 35.12 7.50 -10.88
CA LYS A 132 35.56 7.44 -12.29
C LYS A 132 35.13 6.12 -12.96
N GLY A 133 33.98 5.60 -12.55
CA GLY A 133 33.39 4.35 -12.98
C GLY A 133 32.31 4.55 -14.03
N SER A 134 31.45 3.56 -14.17
CA SER A 134 30.37 3.52 -15.16
C SER A 134 29.12 2.87 -14.61
N LEU A 135 27.99 3.00 -15.35
CA LEU A 135 26.75 2.26 -15.13
C LEU A 135 26.52 1.22 -16.23
N PHE A 136 25.93 0.11 -15.85
CA PHE A 136 25.37 -0.90 -16.76
C PHE A 136 23.87 -1.04 -16.49
N VAL A 137 23.02 -0.52 -17.38
CA VAL A 137 21.56 -0.37 -17.12
C VAL A 137 20.69 -0.90 -18.26
N GLY A 138 21.29 -1.44 -19.31
CA GLY A 138 20.58 -1.82 -20.55
C GLY A 138 20.03 -3.24 -20.58
N GLU A 139 20.38 -4.10 -19.61
CA GLU A 139 20.00 -5.50 -19.60
C GLU A 139 19.70 -5.98 -18.18
N ASP A 140 18.61 -6.72 -18.03
CA ASP A 140 18.25 -7.39 -16.78
C ASP A 140 19.04 -8.71 -16.64
N LEU A 141 20.07 -8.72 -15.80
CA LEU A 141 20.88 -9.92 -15.57
C LEU A 141 20.12 -11.05 -14.85
N ILE A 142 19.09 -10.71 -14.08
CA ILE A 142 18.27 -11.74 -13.45
C ILE A 142 17.50 -12.54 -14.50
N ASN A 143 17.04 -11.90 -15.57
CA ASN A 143 16.34 -12.57 -16.66
C ASN A 143 17.20 -13.63 -17.37
N LEU A 144 18.52 -13.46 -17.36
CA LEU A 144 19.45 -14.43 -17.98
C LEU A 144 19.60 -15.72 -17.16
N ILE A 145 19.36 -15.66 -15.86
CA ILE A 145 19.55 -16.78 -14.93
C ILE A 145 18.24 -17.35 -14.38
N TRP A 146 17.12 -16.64 -14.58
CA TRP A 146 15.77 -17.09 -14.17
C TRP A 146 15.03 -17.69 -15.35
N THR A 147 15.34 -18.94 -15.68
CA THR A 147 14.89 -19.62 -16.91
C THR A 147 13.37 -19.92 -16.94
N ASP A 148 12.74 -20.00 -15.79
CA ASP A 148 11.30 -20.22 -15.61
C ASP A 148 10.59 -18.96 -15.10
N ARG A 149 11.10 -17.79 -15.43
CA ARG A 149 10.49 -16.51 -15.05
C ARG A 149 9.09 -16.39 -15.64
N PRO A 150 8.06 -16.09 -14.80
CA PRO A 150 6.72 -15.84 -15.32
C PRO A 150 6.69 -14.73 -16.37
N GLU A 151 5.84 -14.85 -17.37
CA GLU A 151 5.60 -13.76 -18.32
C GLU A 151 4.93 -12.56 -17.65
N LEU A 152 4.94 -11.41 -18.32
CA LEU A 152 4.15 -10.25 -17.88
C LEU A 152 2.66 -10.63 -17.89
N SER A 153 1.94 -10.19 -16.87
CA SER A 153 0.50 -10.41 -16.79
C SER A 153 -0.25 -9.76 -17.97
N LYS A 154 -1.30 -10.40 -18.42
CA LYS A 154 -2.24 -9.95 -19.46
C LYS A 154 -3.66 -10.14 -18.95
N ALA A 155 -3.95 -9.64 -17.76
CA ALA A 155 -5.27 -9.77 -17.16
C ALA A 155 -6.33 -8.95 -17.92
N PRO A 156 -7.59 -9.40 -17.94
CA PRO A 156 -8.68 -8.66 -18.57
C PRO A 156 -8.86 -7.26 -17.97
N LEU A 157 -9.27 -6.31 -18.80
CA LEU A 157 -9.60 -4.95 -18.42
C LEU A 157 -11.10 -4.79 -18.18
N PHE A 158 -11.46 -3.84 -17.34
CA PHE A 158 -12.84 -3.39 -17.22
C PHE A 158 -12.93 -1.88 -17.03
N ILE A 159 -14.02 -1.30 -17.54
CA ILE A 159 -14.30 0.14 -17.40
C ILE A 159 -15.00 0.37 -16.07
N LEU A 160 -14.52 1.31 -15.30
CA LEU A 160 -15.20 1.81 -14.12
C LEU A 160 -16.21 2.87 -14.54
N GLU A 161 -17.49 2.50 -14.56
CA GLU A 161 -18.57 3.38 -14.98
C GLU A 161 -18.64 4.66 -14.15
N GLU A 162 -19.14 5.74 -14.76
CA GLU A 162 -19.21 7.06 -14.12
C GLU A 162 -20.10 7.09 -12.87
N LYS A 163 -21.09 6.20 -12.76
CA LYS A 163 -21.89 6.03 -11.52
C LYS A 163 -21.05 5.62 -10.30
N TYR A 164 -19.85 5.04 -10.54
CA TYR A 164 -18.86 4.71 -9.51
C TYR A 164 -17.76 5.76 -9.43
N SER A 165 -17.20 6.18 -10.56
CA SER A 165 -16.06 7.11 -10.59
C SER A 165 -16.46 8.58 -10.39
N GLY A 166 -17.72 8.93 -10.56
CA GLY A 166 -18.27 10.27 -10.36
C GLY A 166 -17.75 11.33 -11.33
N LYS A 167 -16.84 10.95 -12.26
CA LYS A 167 -16.23 11.87 -13.21
C LYS A 167 -15.73 11.12 -14.45
N SER A 168 -16.04 11.64 -15.62
CA SER A 168 -15.63 11.02 -16.88
C SER A 168 -14.12 11.13 -17.12
N THR A 169 -13.59 10.23 -17.93
CA THR A 169 -12.18 10.24 -18.37
C THR A 169 -11.83 11.54 -19.09
N ALA A 170 -12.72 12.04 -19.96
CA ALA A 170 -12.51 13.28 -20.68
C ALA A 170 -12.36 14.49 -19.73
N GLU A 171 -13.17 14.56 -18.67
CA GLU A 171 -13.05 15.61 -17.65
C GLU A 171 -11.75 15.49 -16.85
N LYS A 172 -11.37 14.28 -16.44
CA LYS A 172 -10.11 14.02 -15.72
C LYS A 172 -8.89 14.43 -16.56
N ILE A 173 -8.86 14.06 -17.85
CA ILE A 173 -7.79 14.46 -18.79
C ILE A 173 -7.74 15.98 -18.94
N LYS A 174 -8.90 16.64 -19.05
CA LYS A 174 -8.98 18.10 -19.12
C LYS A 174 -8.39 18.77 -17.88
N ASP A 175 -8.68 18.25 -16.69
CA ASP A 175 -8.16 18.81 -15.44
C ASP A 175 -6.65 18.61 -15.30
N VAL A 176 -6.13 17.44 -15.69
CA VAL A 176 -4.67 17.20 -15.69
C VAL A 176 -3.98 18.14 -16.69
N ARG A 177 -4.55 18.34 -17.88
CA ARG A 177 -4.02 19.32 -18.85
C ARG A 177 -4.05 20.76 -18.31
N ALA A 178 -5.06 21.14 -17.54
CA ALA A 178 -5.08 22.44 -16.87
C ALA A 178 -3.92 22.58 -15.88
N LYS A 179 -3.61 21.54 -15.10
CA LYS A 179 -2.44 21.53 -14.21
C LYS A 179 -1.11 21.54 -14.96
N MET A 180 -1.00 20.83 -16.07
CA MET A 180 0.18 20.92 -16.94
C MET A 180 0.39 22.34 -17.43
N ALA A 181 -0.68 23.04 -17.84
CA ALA A 181 -0.61 24.43 -18.31
C ALA A 181 -0.21 25.39 -17.19
N GLU A 182 -0.74 25.23 -15.96
CA GLU A 182 -0.34 26.01 -14.78
C GLU A 182 1.16 25.87 -14.48
N GLU A 183 1.74 24.68 -14.68
CA GLU A 183 3.16 24.39 -14.50
C GLU A 183 4.01 24.77 -15.73
N GLY A 184 3.40 25.13 -16.86
CA GLY A 184 4.10 25.42 -18.11
C GLY A 184 4.63 24.18 -18.83
N ALA A 185 4.07 23.00 -18.55
CA ALA A 185 4.46 21.75 -19.18
C ALA A 185 3.74 21.50 -20.51
N ASP A 186 4.47 20.97 -21.48
CA ASP A 186 3.94 20.56 -22.79
C ASP A 186 3.60 19.08 -22.83
N VAL A 187 4.37 18.26 -22.08
CA VAL A 187 4.27 16.81 -22.04
C VAL A 187 4.29 16.34 -20.60
N HIS A 188 3.41 15.42 -20.23
CA HIS A 188 3.44 14.72 -18.97
C HIS A 188 3.67 13.23 -19.21
N ILE A 189 4.73 12.69 -18.62
CA ILE A 189 5.02 11.25 -18.63
C ILE A 189 4.53 10.65 -17.32
N LEU A 190 3.55 9.76 -17.39
CA LEU A 190 2.91 9.13 -16.27
C LEU A 190 3.19 7.62 -16.29
N THR A 191 3.81 7.12 -15.23
CA THR A 191 4.18 5.70 -15.10
C THR A 191 3.50 5.01 -13.93
N SER A 192 2.99 5.77 -12.96
CA SER A 192 2.22 5.22 -11.83
C SER A 192 0.96 4.54 -12.33
N LEU A 193 0.84 3.23 -12.11
CA LEU A 193 -0.28 2.42 -12.59
C LEU A 193 -1.62 2.86 -11.98
N CYS A 194 -1.61 3.23 -10.69
CA CYS A 194 -2.82 3.74 -10.02
C CYS A 194 -3.28 5.08 -10.59
N ASP A 195 -2.34 5.97 -10.94
CA ASP A 195 -2.66 7.27 -11.55
C ASP A 195 -3.25 7.10 -12.95
N ILE A 196 -2.68 6.19 -13.76
CA ILE A 196 -3.18 5.87 -15.09
C ILE A 196 -4.58 5.25 -15.00
N ALA A 197 -4.77 4.26 -14.13
CA ALA A 197 -6.04 3.59 -13.93
C ALA A 197 -7.14 4.56 -13.46
N TRP A 198 -6.80 5.49 -12.55
CA TRP A 198 -7.70 6.55 -12.11
C TRP A 198 -8.06 7.51 -13.25
N LEU A 199 -7.04 7.96 -14.01
CA LEU A 199 -7.22 8.93 -15.10
C LEU A 199 -8.12 8.38 -16.21
N LEU A 200 -7.92 7.12 -16.59
CA LEU A 200 -8.62 6.47 -17.67
C LEU A 200 -9.94 5.80 -17.26
N ASN A 201 -10.30 5.78 -15.99
CA ASN A 201 -11.42 4.99 -15.46
C ASN A 201 -11.39 3.52 -15.92
N ILE A 202 -10.20 2.95 -16.04
CA ILE A 202 -9.99 1.55 -16.41
C ILE A 202 -9.30 0.84 -15.24
N ARG A 203 -9.71 -0.40 -14.99
CA ARG A 203 -9.11 -1.29 -14.02
C ARG A 203 -8.69 -2.58 -14.72
N GLY A 204 -7.77 -3.32 -14.11
CA GLY A 204 -7.29 -4.61 -14.59
C GLY A 204 -6.86 -5.51 -13.43
N GLY A 205 -6.20 -6.60 -13.71
CA GLY A 205 -5.78 -7.57 -12.71
C GLY A 205 -4.30 -7.95 -12.80
N ASP A 206 -3.44 -7.07 -13.31
CA ASP A 206 -2.04 -7.39 -13.54
C ASP A 206 -1.20 -7.51 -12.26
N ILE A 207 -1.66 -6.91 -11.18
CA ILE A 207 -1.06 -7.04 -9.85
C ILE A 207 -2.12 -7.61 -8.90
N GLN A 208 -1.75 -8.65 -8.18
CA GLN A 208 -2.65 -9.27 -7.18
C GLN A 208 -3.12 -8.23 -6.17
N SER A 209 -4.41 -8.19 -5.90
CA SER A 209 -5.05 -7.25 -4.98
C SER A 209 -4.88 -5.76 -5.31
N VAL A 210 -4.38 -5.42 -6.50
CA VAL A 210 -4.29 -4.04 -6.98
C VAL A 210 -4.88 -3.99 -8.40
N PRO A 211 -6.08 -3.41 -8.58
CA PRO A 211 -6.80 -3.48 -9.85
C PRO A 211 -6.25 -2.48 -10.87
N VAL A 212 -5.07 -2.75 -11.40
CA VAL A 212 -4.33 -1.90 -12.34
C VAL A 212 -3.90 -2.68 -13.59
N VAL A 213 -3.43 -1.94 -14.59
CA VAL A 213 -2.95 -2.43 -15.88
C VAL A 213 -1.49 -2.04 -16.05
N LEU A 214 -0.61 -2.98 -16.37
CA LEU A 214 0.78 -2.69 -16.71
C LEU A 214 0.83 -1.79 -17.95
N SER A 215 1.14 -0.50 -17.75
CA SER A 215 1.06 0.49 -18.83
C SER A 215 1.84 1.76 -18.51
N TYR A 216 2.13 2.53 -19.55
CA TYR A 216 2.64 3.89 -19.46
C TYR A 216 1.66 4.84 -20.17
N LEU A 217 1.66 6.10 -19.78
CA LEU A 217 0.84 7.09 -20.44
C LEU A 217 1.65 8.37 -20.70
N VAL A 218 1.50 8.90 -21.90
CA VAL A 218 2.03 10.22 -22.26
C VAL A 218 0.85 11.12 -22.61
N LEU A 219 0.72 12.20 -21.86
CA LEU A 219 -0.27 13.22 -22.10
C LEU A 219 0.41 14.48 -22.64
N THR A 220 -0.02 14.93 -23.81
CA THR A 220 0.38 16.23 -24.37
C THR A 220 -0.78 17.20 -24.31
N ARG A 221 -0.61 18.42 -24.83
CA ARG A 221 -1.70 19.42 -24.89
C ARG A 221 -2.93 18.92 -25.64
N ASP A 222 -2.75 18.04 -26.62
CA ASP A 222 -3.79 17.57 -27.55
C ASP A 222 -3.88 16.06 -27.70
N GLN A 223 -2.86 15.30 -27.31
CA GLN A 223 -2.84 13.82 -27.43
C GLN A 223 -2.86 13.15 -26.05
N CYS A 224 -3.43 11.95 -25.99
CA CYS A 224 -3.33 11.03 -24.88
C CYS A 224 -2.92 9.67 -25.47
N ILE A 225 -1.71 9.24 -25.17
CA ILE A 225 -1.12 8.00 -25.72
C ILE A 225 -0.91 7.02 -24.58
N TRP A 226 -1.56 5.85 -24.67
CA TRP A 226 -1.50 4.79 -23.68
C TRP A 226 -0.71 3.61 -24.21
N PHE A 227 0.41 3.28 -23.55
CA PHE A 227 1.30 2.17 -23.93
C PHE A 227 0.98 0.96 -23.07
N LEU A 228 0.51 -0.12 -23.66
CA LEU A 228 0.10 -1.33 -22.95
C LEU A 228 0.28 -2.57 -23.86
N GLN A 229 0.06 -3.75 -23.28
CA GLN A 229 0.00 -4.98 -24.06
C GLN A 229 -1.31 -4.97 -24.86
N GLU A 230 -1.24 -4.86 -26.18
CA GLU A 230 -2.43 -4.64 -27.03
C GLU A 230 -3.41 -5.82 -26.98
N GLU A 231 -2.96 -7.01 -26.64
CA GLU A 231 -3.79 -8.23 -26.56
C GLU A 231 -4.89 -8.16 -25.48
N VAL A 232 -4.77 -7.26 -24.51
CA VAL A 232 -5.80 -7.09 -23.45
C VAL A 232 -6.91 -6.12 -23.84
N VAL A 233 -6.79 -5.45 -25.00
CA VAL A 233 -7.78 -4.48 -25.51
C VAL A 233 -8.82 -5.21 -26.32
N ASP A 234 -9.98 -5.48 -25.75
CA ASP A 234 -11.12 -6.02 -26.45
C ASP A 234 -11.93 -4.94 -27.21
N ASP A 235 -12.99 -5.36 -27.91
CA ASP A 235 -13.83 -4.44 -28.68
C ASP A 235 -14.52 -3.37 -27.80
N THR A 236 -14.89 -3.70 -26.56
CA THR A 236 -15.54 -2.79 -25.62
C THR A 236 -14.55 -1.72 -25.16
N ILE A 237 -13.36 -2.14 -24.75
CA ILE A 237 -12.27 -1.23 -24.36
C ILE A 237 -11.85 -0.36 -25.55
N SER A 238 -11.70 -0.94 -26.75
CA SER A 238 -11.35 -0.22 -27.96
C SER A 238 -12.37 0.88 -28.30
N ALA A 239 -13.67 0.58 -28.19
CA ALA A 239 -14.74 1.57 -28.40
C ALA A 239 -14.65 2.72 -27.38
N TYR A 240 -14.44 2.40 -26.11
CA TYR A 240 -14.28 3.37 -25.03
C TYR A 240 -13.06 4.28 -25.23
N LEU A 241 -11.91 3.71 -25.60
CA LEU A 241 -10.68 4.48 -25.87
C LEU A 241 -10.87 5.43 -27.04
N LYS A 242 -11.53 4.98 -28.11
CA LYS A 242 -11.85 5.82 -29.27
C LYS A 242 -12.77 6.97 -28.91
N GLU A 243 -13.81 6.71 -28.12
CA GLU A 243 -14.73 7.76 -27.62
C GLU A 243 -14.00 8.84 -26.82
N ASN A 244 -13.02 8.45 -26.03
CA ASN A 244 -12.22 9.34 -25.18
C ASN A 244 -10.95 9.89 -25.87
N HIS A 245 -10.79 9.66 -27.19
CA HIS A 245 -9.63 10.11 -27.98
C HIS A 245 -8.29 9.65 -27.43
N ILE A 246 -8.20 8.40 -26.97
CA ILE A 246 -6.99 7.79 -26.44
C ILE A 246 -6.38 6.88 -27.53
N GLU A 247 -5.13 7.16 -27.90
CA GLU A 247 -4.33 6.35 -28.81
C GLU A 247 -3.64 5.23 -28.00
N THR A 248 -3.66 4.00 -28.50
CA THR A 248 -2.89 2.88 -27.93
C THR A 248 -1.62 2.62 -28.70
N ARG A 249 -0.57 2.19 -28.01
CA ARG A 249 0.68 1.69 -28.59
C ARG A 249 1.20 0.48 -27.79
N PRO A 250 2.04 -0.38 -28.41
CA PRO A 250 2.69 -1.48 -27.70
C PRO A 250 3.42 -1.01 -26.45
N TYR A 251 3.38 -1.83 -25.40
CA TYR A 251 3.90 -1.51 -24.07
C TYR A 251 5.34 -0.97 -24.08
N ASP A 252 6.25 -1.63 -24.81
CA ASP A 252 7.66 -1.26 -24.84
C ASP A 252 7.96 -0.06 -25.75
N ASP A 253 6.99 0.39 -26.57
CA ASP A 253 7.18 1.52 -27.48
C ASP A 253 7.40 2.85 -26.74
N ILE A 254 7.12 2.92 -25.44
CA ILE A 254 7.47 4.08 -24.60
C ILE A 254 8.94 4.45 -24.72
N TYR A 255 9.85 3.45 -24.77
CA TYR A 255 11.30 3.67 -24.83
C TYR A 255 11.77 4.16 -26.23
N THR A 256 10.99 3.92 -27.28
CA THR A 256 11.25 4.47 -28.60
C THR A 256 10.53 5.79 -28.84
N TYR A 257 9.44 6.05 -28.12
CA TYR A 257 8.68 7.31 -28.18
C TYR A 257 9.39 8.45 -27.45
N VAL A 258 9.86 8.20 -26.21
CA VAL A 258 10.48 9.23 -25.36
C VAL A 258 11.61 9.99 -26.06
N PRO A 259 12.54 9.36 -26.81
CA PRO A 259 13.56 10.06 -27.57
C PRO A 259 13.03 10.99 -28.69
N THR A 260 11.78 10.80 -29.11
CA THR A 260 11.15 11.64 -30.16
C THR A 260 10.53 12.92 -29.65
N ILE A 261 10.46 13.10 -28.32
CA ILE A 261 9.93 14.34 -27.70
C ILE A 261 10.84 15.51 -28.11
N PRO A 262 10.27 16.61 -28.67
CA PRO A 262 11.06 17.73 -29.13
C PRO A 262 11.90 18.38 -28.02
N GLU A 263 13.13 18.77 -28.31
CA GLU A 263 14.03 19.45 -27.36
C GLU A 263 13.43 20.75 -26.78
N SER A 264 12.52 21.39 -27.52
CA SER A 264 11.83 22.61 -27.08
C SER A 264 10.69 22.34 -26.11
N ALA A 265 10.28 21.08 -25.91
CA ALA A 265 9.21 20.73 -25.01
C ALA A 265 9.64 20.80 -23.54
N VAL A 266 8.69 21.18 -22.67
CA VAL A 266 8.85 21.10 -21.23
C VAL A 266 8.13 19.84 -20.74
N VAL A 267 8.88 18.92 -20.12
CA VAL A 267 8.36 17.63 -19.66
C VAL A 267 8.11 17.66 -18.15
N LEU A 268 6.87 17.39 -17.74
CA LEU A 268 6.49 17.15 -16.36
C LEU A 268 6.59 15.65 -16.06
N MET A 269 7.31 15.27 -15.03
CA MET A 269 7.35 13.90 -14.51
C MET A 269 7.83 13.89 -13.06
N ASN A 270 7.46 12.83 -12.33
CA ASN A 270 7.99 12.55 -11.01
C ASN A 270 9.13 11.54 -11.12
N LYS A 271 10.38 11.99 -10.98
CA LYS A 271 11.56 11.11 -11.05
C LYS A 271 11.61 10.02 -9.98
N SER A 272 10.82 10.16 -8.90
CA SER A 272 10.69 9.11 -7.88
C SER A 272 9.74 7.98 -8.27
N SER A 273 8.95 8.16 -9.33
CA SER A 273 8.04 7.12 -9.86
C SER A 273 8.34 6.71 -11.30
N VAL A 274 9.00 7.58 -12.09
CA VAL A 274 9.42 7.26 -13.45
C VAL A 274 10.73 6.47 -13.40
N ASN A 275 10.80 5.32 -14.11
CA ASN A 275 12.00 4.51 -14.11
C ASN A 275 13.20 5.20 -14.81
N TYR A 276 14.40 4.83 -14.38
CA TYR A 276 15.64 5.46 -14.83
C TYR A 276 15.85 5.35 -16.35
N ARG A 277 15.42 4.25 -16.97
CA ARG A 277 15.55 4.07 -18.41
C ARG A 277 14.80 5.16 -19.18
N ILE A 278 13.54 5.44 -18.81
CA ILE A 278 12.76 6.54 -19.40
C ILE A 278 13.49 7.88 -19.19
N CYS A 279 13.98 8.14 -17.97
CA CYS A 279 14.72 9.38 -17.68
C CYS A 279 15.99 9.53 -18.52
N SER A 280 16.71 8.43 -18.75
CA SER A 280 17.97 8.43 -19.51
C SER A 280 17.79 8.48 -21.03
N GLU A 281 16.62 8.09 -21.55
CA GLU A 281 16.28 8.17 -22.97
C GLU A 281 15.77 9.58 -23.40
N LEU A 282 15.43 10.46 -22.44
CA LEU A 282 15.11 11.85 -22.74
C LEU A 282 16.34 12.58 -23.28
N ASN A 283 16.13 13.44 -24.29
CA ASN A 283 17.19 14.31 -24.75
C ASN A 283 17.68 15.22 -23.61
N LYS A 284 19.00 15.29 -23.41
CA LYS A 284 19.62 16.05 -22.31
C LYS A 284 19.31 17.55 -22.29
N ASN A 285 18.88 18.10 -23.44
CA ASN A 285 18.51 19.51 -23.56
C ASN A 285 17.04 19.79 -23.17
N ILE A 286 16.21 18.74 -23.00
CA ILE A 286 14.82 18.91 -22.59
C ILE A 286 14.75 19.47 -21.16
N GLN A 287 13.92 20.48 -20.97
CA GLN A 287 13.61 20.97 -19.64
C GLN A 287 12.65 20.00 -18.94
N VAL A 288 13.07 19.49 -17.77
CA VAL A 288 12.26 18.60 -16.95
C VAL A 288 11.77 19.33 -15.70
N ILE A 289 10.47 19.31 -15.48
CA ILE A 289 9.82 19.71 -14.21
C ILE A 289 9.65 18.44 -13.38
N ASN A 290 10.50 18.28 -12.36
CA ASN A 290 10.43 17.15 -11.43
C ASN A 290 9.52 17.51 -10.25
N LYS A 291 8.26 17.04 -10.29
CA LYS A 291 7.23 17.27 -9.26
C LYS A 291 6.35 16.02 -9.12
N PRO A 292 5.64 15.87 -7.98
CA PRO A 292 4.58 14.87 -7.85
C PRO A 292 3.57 14.98 -9.00
N ASN A 293 3.02 13.84 -9.42
CA ASN A 293 2.01 13.83 -10.48
C ASN A 293 0.77 14.61 -10.05
N PRO A 294 0.18 15.49 -10.89
CA PRO A 294 -1.07 16.16 -10.56
C PRO A 294 -2.19 15.20 -10.17
N THR A 295 -2.18 14.01 -10.74
CA THR A 295 -3.14 12.92 -10.47
C THR A 295 -3.07 12.41 -9.04
N GLU A 296 -1.93 12.48 -8.37
CA GLU A 296 -1.76 12.01 -6.98
C GLU A 296 -2.75 12.70 -6.03
N LEU A 297 -2.76 14.02 -5.99
CA LEU A 297 -3.70 14.76 -5.16
C LEU A 297 -5.15 14.64 -5.68
N MET A 298 -5.35 14.65 -7.01
CA MET A 298 -6.68 14.59 -7.62
C MET A 298 -7.41 13.28 -7.27
N LYS A 299 -6.71 12.13 -7.22
CA LYS A 299 -7.32 10.85 -6.85
C LYS A 299 -7.46 10.66 -5.33
N ALA A 300 -6.57 11.28 -4.55
CA ALA A 300 -6.64 11.23 -3.09
C ALA A 300 -7.87 11.97 -2.55
N VAL A 301 -8.25 13.09 -3.19
CA VAL A 301 -9.45 13.86 -2.86
C VAL A 301 -10.65 13.25 -3.59
N LYS A 302 -11.33 12.32 -2.93
CA LYS A 302 -12.50 11.63 -3.50
C LYS A 302 -13.65 12.62 -3.71
N ASN A 303 -14.27 12.52 -4.87
CA ASN A 303 -15.46 13.30 -5.16
C ASN A 303 -16.69 12.75 -4.37
N PRO A 304 -17.81 13.50 -4.30
CA PRO A 304 -18.97 13.07 -3.52
C PRO A 304 -19.53 11.69 -3.91
N VAL A 305 -19.45 11.30 -5.19
CA VAL A 305 -19.94 9.99 -5.67
C VAL A 305 -19.01 8.87 -5.17
N GLU A 306 -17.69 9.07 -5.27
CA GLU A 306 -16.71 8.12 -4.72
C GLU A 306 -16.85 7.96 -3.21
N VAL A 307 -17.08 9.05 -2.45
CA VAL A 307 -17.28 9.00 -0.99
C VAL A 307 -18.56 8.25 -0.64
N ASP A 308 -19.68 8.53 -1.33
CA ASP A 308 -20.97 7.85 -1.07
C ASP A 308 -20.88 6.37 -1.40
N ASN A 309 -20.22 6.01 -2.50
CA ASN A 309 -19.97 4.62 -2.86
C ASN A 309 -19.06 3.94 -1.83
N THR A 310 -17.98 4.60 -1.35
CA THR A 310 -17.09 4.01 -0.34
C THR A 310 -17.84 3.70 0.96
N ARG A 311 -18.78 4.56 1.38
CA ARG A 311 -19.66 4.24 2.52
C ARG A 311 -20.44 2.94 2.29
N LEU A 312 -20.95 2.73 1.08
CA LEU A 312 -21.67 1.51 0.73
C LEU A 312 -20.76 0.28 0.73
N ALA A 313 -19.53 0.40 0.21
CA ALA A 313 -18.52 -0.65 0.29
C ALA A 313 -18.27 -1.06 1.75
N HIS A 314 -18.15 -0.07 2.65
CA HIS A 314 -17.96 -0.32 4.09
C HIS A 314 -19.17 -0.95 4.80
N VAL A 315 -20.39 -0.70 4.32
CA VAL A 315 -21.57 -1.43 4.81
C VAL A 315 -21.46 -2.91 4.45
N LYS A 316 -21.16 -3.22 3.18
CA LYS A 316 -20.99 -4.60 2.71
C LYS A 316 -19.88 -5.33 3.46
N ASP A 317 -18.73 -4.69 3.59
CA ASP A 317 -17.59 -5.26 4.28
C ASP A 317 -17.84 -5.42 5.78
N GLY A 318 -18.50 -4.45 6.40
CA GLY A 318 -18.94 -4.53 7.80
C GLY A 318 -19.87 -5.69 8.07
N VAL A 319 -20.77 -6.02 7.13
CA VAL A 319 -21.61 -7.24 7.19
C VAL A 319 -20.73 -8.48 7.18
N ALA A 320 -19.75 -8.57 6.26
CA ALA A 320 -18.85 -9.72 6.16
C ALA A 320 -18.04 -9.92 7.44
N VAL A 321 -17.41 -8.86 7.94
CA VAL A 321 -16.57 -8.88 9.17
C VAL A 321 -17.41 -9.20 10.40
N THR A 322 -18.64 -8.66 10.51
CA THR A 322 -19.52 -8.93 11.65
C THR A 322 -20.01 -10.37 11.66
N LYS A 323 -20.38 -10.93 10.50
CA LYS A 323 -20.74 -12.36 10.39
C LYS A 323 -19.56 -13.27 10.68
N PHE A 324 -18.35 -12.87 10.27
CA PHE A 324 -17.12 -13.57 10.65
C PHE A 324 -16.92 -13.55 12.18
N MET A 325 -17.04 -12.38 12.82
CA MET A 325 -16.90 -12.26 14.28
C MET A 325 -17.94 -13.13 15.01
N TYR A 326 -19.20 -13.12 14.55
CA TYR A 326 -20.27 -13.98 15.09
C TYR A 326 -19.88 -15.45 14.98
N TRP A 327 -19.46 -15.92 13.80
CA TRP A 327 -19.03 -17.30 13.57
C TRP A 327 -17.83 -17.67 14.46
N LEU A 328 -16.82 -16.82 14.51
CA LEU A 328 -15.61 -17.07 15.31
C LEU A 328 -15.95 -17.21 16.80
N LYS A 329 -16.66 -16.25 17.36
CA LYS A 329 -17.02 -16.21 18.79
C LYS A 329 -17.96 -17.35 19.21
N THR A 330 -18.83 -17.81 18.32
CA THR A 330 -19.78 -18.91 18.62
C THR A 330 -19.18 -20.30 18.46
N ASN A 331 -18.12 -20.44 17.69
CA ASN A 331 -17.57 -21.76 17.34
C ASN A 331 -16.16 -22.05 17.89
N ILE A 332 -15.43 -21.03 18.36
CA ILE A 332 -14.09 -21.24 18.95
C ILE A 332 -14.13 -22.29 20.07
N GLY A 333 -13.23 -23.27 20.03
CA GLY A 333 -13.18 -24.40 20.96
C GLY A 333 -14.24 -25.47 20.70
N LYS A 334 -15.18 -25.30 19.75
CA LYS A 334 -16.19 -26.31 19.36
C LYS A 334 -15.84 -27.03 18.06
N ILE A 335 -15.20 -26.32 17.13
CA ILE A 335 -14.72 -26.89 15.88
C ILE A 335 -13.24 -26.55 15.70
N PRO A 336 -12.44 -27.37 14.98
CA PRO A 336 -11.06 -27.03 14.63
C PRO A 336 -11.02 -25.75 13.79
N MET A 337 -10.16 -24.81 14.16
CA MET A 337 -9.93 -23.55 13.44
C MET A 337 -8.44 -23.28 13.39
N THR A 338 -7.97 -22.68 12.30
CA THR A 338 -6.60 -22.21 12.13
C THR A 338 -6.61 -20.77 11.60
N GLU A 339 -5.46 -20.12 11.59
CA GLU A 339 -5.31 -18.77 11.00
C GLU A 339 -5.78 -18.75 9.54
N ILE A 340 -5.40 -19.76 8.74
CA ILE A 340 -5.82 -19.87 7.33
C ILE A 340 -7.33 -20.11 7.23
N SER A 341 -7.88 -21.06 7.99
CA SER A 341 -9.32 -21.35 7.90
C SER A 341 -10.19 -20.18 8.36
N ALA A 342 -9.71 -19.36 9.28
CA ALA A 342 -10.37 -18.13 9.69
C ALA A 342 -10.33 -17.07 8.57
N SER A 343 -9.19 -16.90 7.92
CA SER A 343 -9.02 -16.04 6.74
C SER A 343 -9.95 -16.47 5.61
N ASP A 344 -9.96 -17.77 5.26
CA ASP A 344 -10.81 -18.32 4.19
C ASP A 344 -12.30 -18.10 4.47
N TYR A 345 -12.72 -18.25 5.73
CA TYR A 345 -14.11 -18.01 6.10
C TYR A 345 -14.51 -16.54 5.92
N LEU A 346 -13.64 -15.60 6.33
CA LEU A 346 -13.90 -14.17 6.14
C LEU A 346 -13.95 -13.81 4.66
N GLU A 347 -13.02 -14.31 3.85
CA GLU A 347 -13.05 -14.10 2.40
C GLU A 347 -14.35 -14.63 1.78
N ALA A 348 -14.82 -15.81 2.21
CA ALA A 348 -16.10 -16.35 1.74
C ALA A 348 -17.27 -15.41 2.07
N ARG A 349 -17.27 -14.72 3.23
CA ARG A 349 -18.32 -13.72 3.58
C ARG A 349 -18.24 -12.48 2.69
N ARG A 350 -17.02 -12.03 2.31
CA ARG A 350 -16.85 -10.94 1.35
C ARG A 350 -17.34 -11.32 -0.04
N ARG A 351 -17.04 -12.52 -0.51
CA ARG A 351 -17.48 -13.03 -1.83
C ARG A 351 -19.00 -13.18 -1.95
N GLU A 352 -19.73 -13.23 -0.84
CA GLU A 352 -21.21 -13.21 -0.82
C GLU A 352 -21.79 -11.81 -1.04
N GLN A 353 -20.98 -10.76 -0.88
CA GLN A 353 -21.44 -9.39 -1.06
C GLN A 353 -21.54 -9.06 -2.55
N GLU A 354 -22.59 -8.34 -2.92
CA GLU A 354 -22.78 -7.87 -4.30
C GLU A 354 -21.61 -6.95 -4.72
N ASN A 355 -21.18 -7.10 -5.97
CA ASN A 355 -20.11 -6.29 -6.58
C ASN A 355 -18.72 -6.46 -5.94
N PHE A 356 -18.48 -7.51 -5.17
CA PHE A 356 -17.14 -7.86 -4.73
C PHE A 356 -16.27 -8.21 -5.92
N ILE A 357 -15.06 -7.62 -6.00
CA ILE A 357 -14.10 -7.83 -7.08
C ILE A 357 -13.01 -8.80 -6.61
N ASP A 358 -12.26 -8.41 -5.57
CA ASP A 358 -11.15 -9.19 -5.00
C ASP A 358 -10.82 -8.68 -3.60
N LEU A 359 -9.91 -9.32 -2.89
CA LEU A 359 -9.31 -8.78 -1.67
C LEU A 359 -8.46 -7.54 -2.00
N SER A 360 -8.47 -6.52 -1.12
CA SER A 360 -7.64 -5.32 -1.27
C SER A 360 -6.16 -5.57 -0.93
N PHE A 361 -5.90 -6.63 -0.17
CA PHE A 361 -4.56 -7.18 0.13
C PHE A 361 -4.70 -8.59 0.71
N THR A 362 -3.59 -9.32 0.82
CA THR A 362 -3.59 -10.64 1.45
C THR A 362 -3.95 -10.53 2.92
N THR A 363 -5.02 -11.19 3.34
CA THR A 363 -5.52 -11.16 4.72
C THR A 363 -4.41 -11.57 5.71
N ILE A 364 -4.23 -10.74 6.72
CA ILE A 364 -3.43 -11.06 7.91
C ILE A 364 -4.37 -11.69 8.93
N SER A 365 -4.19 -12.96 9.22
CA SER A 365 -4.90 -13.68 10.27
C SER A 365 -3.83 -14.26 11.21
N ALA A 366 -3.65 -13.62 12.35
CA ALA A 366 -2.49 -13.85 13.22
C ALA A 366 -2.91 -14.14 14.67
N TYR A 367 -2.60 -15.35 15.13
CA TYR A 367 -2.93 -15.81 16.47
C TYR A 367 -1.73 -15.71 17.42
N GLY A 368 -1.95 -15.22 18.62
CA GLY A 368 -0.93 -15.16 19.66
C GLY A 368 0.33 -14.41 19.23
N ALA A 369 1.49 -15.06 19.32
CA ALA A 369 2.79 -14.46 19.02
C ALA A 369 2.96 -14.06 17.54
N ASN A 370 2.25 -14.69 16.60
CA ASN A 370 2.31 -14.35 15.19
C ASN A 370 1.79 -12.93 14.95
N ALA A 371 0.84 -12.44 15.76
CA ALA A 371 0.30 -11.09 15.67
C ALA A 371 1.31 -9.98 16.04
N ALA A 372 2.44 -10.33 16.65
CA ALA A 372 3.52 -9.36 16.89
C ALA A 372 4.27 -8.98 15.60
N MET A 373 4.12 -9.76 14.52
CA MET A 373 4.62 -9.44 13.18
C MET A 373 3.53 -8.68 12.40
N MET A 374 3.70 -7.37 12.22
CA MET A 374 2.66 -6.48 11.69
C MET A 374 2.09 -6.89 10.33
N HIS A 375 2.92 -7.51 9.47
CA HIS A 375 2.57 -7.98 8.12
C HIS A 375 2.70 -9.51 8.03
N TYR A 376 2.28 -10.22 9.09
CA TYR A 376 2.28 -11.67 9.09
C TYR A 376 1.32 -12.22 8.04
N SER A 377 1.78 -13.19 7.28
CA SER A 377 0.95 -13.97 6.36
C SER A 377 1.09 -15.44 6.72
N ALA A 378 0.00 -16.06 7.13
CA ALA A 378 0.01 -17.50 7.44
C ALA A 378 0.31 -18.31 6.17
N THR A 379 1.24 -19.25 6.30
CA THR A 379 1.55 -20.24 5.25
C THR A 379 1.19 -21.64 5.78
N PRO A 380 1.09 -22.67 4.93
CA PRO A 380 0.86 -24.03 5.40
C PRO A 380 1.82 -24.47 6.51
N GLU A 381 3.08 -23.97 6.49
CA GLU A 381 4.13 -24.30 7.45
C GLU A 381 4.01 -23.51 8.76
N SER A 382 3.50 -22.27 8.72
CA SER A 382 3.35 -21.39 9.88
C SER A 382 1.96 -21.38 10.48
N ASN A 383 0.97 -21.95 9.77
CA ASN A 383 -0.45 -21.96 10.12
C ASN A 383 -0.71 -22.50 11.54
N THR A 384 -1.18 -21.63 12.42
CA THR A 384 -1.38 -21.96 13.83
C THR A 384 -2.84 -22.31 14.11
N GLU A 385 -3.06 -23.35 14.93
CA GLU A 385 -4.39 -23.71 15.44
C GLU A 385 -4.88 -22.68 16.45
N LEU A 386 -6.12 -22.21 16.26
CA LEU A 386 -6.78 -21.27 17.19
C LEU A 386 -7.30 -22.01 18.41
N LYS A 387 -6.99 -21.51 19.59
CA LYS A 387 -7.48 -22.02 20.87
C LYS A 387 -8.44 -21.05 21.51
N PRO A 388 -9.36 -21.50 22.39
CA PRO A 388 -10.28 -20.64 23.12
C PRO A 388 -9.57 -19.86 24.24
N GLU A 389 -8.52 -19.12 23.88
CA GLU A 389 -7.71 -18.27 24.76
C GLU A 389 -6.99 -17.19 23.95
N GLY A 390 -6.67 -16.05 24.56
CA GLY A 390 -5.85 -15.02 23.93
C GLY A 390 -6.56 -14.25 22.81
N PHE A 391 -5.77 -13.78 21.84
CA PHE A 391 -6.21 -12.94 20.74
C PHE A 391 -5.97 -13.56 19.36
N LEU A 392 -6.93 -13.31 18.46
CA LEU A 392 -6.73 -13.39 17.01
C LEU A 392 -6.80 -11.97 16.44
N LEU A 393 -5.72 -11.48 15.84
CA LEU A 393 -5.69 -10.27 15.05
C LEU A 393 -6.04 -10.62 13.60
N VAL A 394 -7.06 -9.97 13.03
CA VAL A 394 -7.41 -10.11 11.61
C VAL A 394 -7.43 -8.73 10.97
N ASP A 395 -6.54 -8.56 10.00
CA ASP A 395 -6.42 -7.38 9.18
C ASP A 395 -6.70 -7.76 7.72
N SER A 396 -7.68 -7.09 7.11
CA SER A 396 -8.26 -7.55 5.85
C SER A 396 -9.13 -6.49 5.21
N GLY A 397 -9.27 -6.59 3.90
CA GLY A 397 -10.14 -5.69 3.16
C GLY A 397 -10.58 -6.26 1.81
N GLY A 398 -11.43 -5.55 1.12
CA GLY A 398 -11.95 -5.93 -0.18
C GLY A 398 -12.10 -4.76 -1.15
N HIS A 399 -11.99 -5.07 -2.42
CA HIS A 399 -12.41 -4.21 -3.52
C HIS A 399 -13.84 -4.57 -3.92
N TYR A 400 -14.67 -3.56 -3.96
CA TYR A 400 -16.02 -3.59 -4.50
C TYR A 400 -16.13 -2.56 -5.62
N TYR A 401 -17.09 -2.67 -6.54
CA TYR A 401 -17.31 -1.57 -7.51
C TYR A 401 -17.60 -0.23 -6.82
N GLU A 402 -17.97 -0.26 -5.55
CA GLU A 402 -18.26 0.91 -4.72
C GLU A 402 -17.04 1.45 -3.96
N GLY A 403 -15.90 0.76 -3.96
CA GLY A 403 -14.70 1.26 -3.28
C GLY A 403 -13.81 0.16 -2.71
N THR A 404 -12.83 0.59 -1.94
CA THR A 404 -11.84 -0.27 -1.28
C THR A 404 -12.01 -0.16 0.22
N THR A 405 -11.87 -1.29 0.92
CA THR A 405 -11.93 -1.34 2.38
C THR A 405 -10.63 -1.87 2.97
N ASP A 406 -10.33 -1.38 4.17
CA ASP A 406 -9.22 -1.79 5.03
C ASP A 406 -9.69 -1.79 6.48
N ILE A 407 -9.70 -2.95 7.14
CA ILE A 407 -10.25 -3.11 8.49
C ILE A 407 -9.40 -4.08 9.29
N THR A 408 -8.91 -3.64 10.43
CA THR A 408 -8.35 -4.55 11.44
C THR A 408 -9.25 -4.65 12.64
N ARG A 409 -9.47 -5.88 13.10
CA ARG A 409 -10.04 -6.20 14.41
C ARG A 409 -9.20 -7.24 15.13
N THR A 410 -9.00 -7.02 16.42
CA THR A 410 -8.44 -8.03 17.31
C THR A 410 -9.57 -8.65 18.10
N PHE A 411 -9.73 -9.96 18.00
CA PHE A 411 -10.81 -10.73 18.62
C PHE A 411 -10.31 -11.49 19.84
N VAL A 412 -11.04 -11.39 20.94
CA VAL A 412 -10.80 -12.14 22.17
C VAL A 412 -11.37 -13.54 22.01
N LEU A 413 -10.54 -14.56 22.03
CA LEU A 413 -10.97 -15.95 21.84
C LEU A 413 -11.33 -16.69 23.15
N GLY A 414 -10.97 -16.10 24.29
CA GLY A 414 -11.23 -16.68 25.62
C GLY A 414 -10.49 -15.89 26.71
N PRO A 415 -10.01 -16.51 27.79
CA PRO A 415 -9.31 -15.79 28.86
C PRO A 415 -8.10 -15.00 28.35
N ILE A 416 -7.97 -13.76 28.81
CA ILE A 416 -6.83 -12.86 28.57
C ILE A 416 -6.33 -12.30 29.91
N SER A 417 -5.03 -11.95 29.98
CA SER A 417 -4.44 -11.33 31.16
C SER A 417 -4.87 -9.87 31.32
N ASP A 418 -4.69 -9.33 32.53
CA ASP A 418 -4.95 -7.91 32.80
C ASP A 418 -4.05 -7.00 31.92
N GLU A 419 -2.79 -7.38 31.68
CA GLU A 419 -1.89 -6.68 30.76
C GLU A 419 -2.47 -6.63 29.33
N MET A 420 -2.96 -7.77 28.82
CA MET A 420 -3.57 -7.85 27.50
C MET A 420 -4.82 -6.97 27.40
N LYS A 421 -5.67 -6.99 28.44
CA LYS A 421 -6.87 -6.18 28.51
C LYS A 421 -6.57 -4.69 28.58
N GLN A 422 -5.53 -4.33 29.33
CA GLN A 422 -5.02 -2.95 29.42
C GLN A 422 -4.53 -2.45 28.05
N HIS A 423 -3.74 -3.23 27.34
CA HIS A 423 -3.23 -2.87 26.00
C HIS A 423 -4.37 -2.77 24.98
N PHE A 424 -5.31 -3.71 25.00
CA PHE A 424 -6.47 -3.68 24.10
C PHE A 424 -7.31 -2.41 24.31
N THR A 425 -7.56 -2.05 25.57
CA THR A 425 -8.31 -0.83 25.92
C THR A 425 -7.56 0.42 25.49
N ALA A 426 -6.21 0.45 25.65
CA ALA A 426 -5.40 1.58 25.22
C ALA A 426 -5.43 1.76 23.69
N VAL A 427 -5.36 0.68 22.92
CA VAL A 427 -5.48 0.71 21.44
C VAL A 427 -6.88 1.21 21.02
N CYS A 428 -7.94 0.75 21.67
CA CYS A 428 -9.28 1.26 21.41
C CYS A 428 -9.39 2.77 21.70
N ARG A 429 -8.85 3.24 22.83
CA ARG A 429 -8.80 4.68 23.18
C ARG A 429 -8.02 5.49 22.15
N SER A 430 -6.90 4.96 21.66
CA SER A 430 -6.07 5.55 20.63
C SER A 430 -6.86 5.78 19.34
N ASN A 431 -7.52 4.75 18.82
CA ASN A 431 -8.36 4.84 17.63
C ASN A 431 -9.54 5.82 17.84
N MET A 432 -10.28 5.71 18.94
CA MET A 432 -11.42 6.60 19.21
C MET A 432 -11.00 8.08 19.32
N LYS A 433 -9.85 8.38 19.88
CA LYS A 433 -9.38 9.78 20.01
C LYS A 433 -9.03 10.40 18.67
N LEU A 434 -8.35 9.68 17.78
CA LEU A 434 -8.01 10.17 16.44
C LEU A 434 -9.26 10.27 15.57
N ALA A 435 -10.13 9.26 15.57
CA ALA A 435 -11.38 9.27 14.81
C ALA A 435 -12.32 10.43 15.19
N ASN A 436 -12.26 10.94 16.43
CA ASN A 436 -13.07 12.06 16.92
C ASN A 436 -12.29 13.38 16.98
N ALA A 437 -11.20 13.51 16.23
CA ALA A 437 -10.41 14.73 16.17
C ALA A 437 -11.17 15.86 15.45
N LYS A 438 -11.01 17.08 15.98
CA LYS A 438 -11.43 18.32 15.35
C LYS A 438 -10.19 19.21 15.23
N PHE A 439 -9.94 19.73 14.04
CA PHE A 439 -8.70 20.46 13.75
C PHE A 439 -8.92 21.58 12.73
N LEU A 440 -7.97 22.51 12.66
CA LEU A 440 -8.02 23.58 11.66
C LEU A 440 -7.51 23.07 10.30
N TYR A 441 -8.14 23.53 9.22
CA TYR A 441 -7.64 23.30 7.86
C TYR A 441 -6.19 23.77 7.73
N GLY A 442 -5.41 22.99 7.01
CA GLY A 442 -3.95 23.16 6.88
C GLY A 442 -3.15 22.18 7.75
N ALA A 443 -3.83 21.44 8.65
CA ALA A 443 -3.19 20.35 9.38
C ALA A 443 -2.94 19.15 8.45
N CYS A 444 -1.84 18.45 8.70
CA CYS A 444 -1.53 17.15 8.13
C CYS A 444 -1.54 16.06 9.21
N GLY A 445 -1.38 14.81 8.81
CA GLY A 445 -1.41 13.69 9.75
C GLY A 445 -0.34 13.76 10.84
N LEU A 446 0.81 14.40 10.58
CA LEU A 446 1.85 14.66 11.58
C LEU A 446 1.31 15.43 12.81
N ASN A 447 0.38 16.36 12.59
CA ASN A 447 -0.20 17.16 13.66
C ASN A 447 -1.17 16.35 14.53
N LEU A 448 -1.75 15.29 13.99
CA LEU A 448 -2.85 14.54 14.62
C LEU A 448 -2.43 13.18 15.18
N ASP A 449 -1.34 12.60 14.71
CA ASP A 449 -0.85 11.27 15.10
C ASP A 449 -0.73 11.11 16.63
N ILE A 450 -0.36 12.18 17.33
CA ILE A 450 -0.25 12.18 18.80
C ILE A 450 -1.56 11.84 19.52
N LEU A 451 -2.72 12.06 18.87
CA LEU A 451 -4.01 11.70 19.47
C LEU A 451 -4.16 10.19 19.60
N ALA A 452 -3.62 9.44 18.64
CA ALA A 452 -3.56 7.99 18.70
C ALA A 452 -2.40 7.47 19.56
N ARG A 453 -1.19 8.06 19.44
CA ARG A 453 -0.03 7.59 20.22
C ARG A 453 -0.07 7.96 21.69
N GLY A 454 -0.70 9.09 22.04
CA GLY A 454 -0.72 9.60 23.41
C GLY A 454 -1.10 8.54 24.45
N PRO A 455 -2.23 7.81 24.32
CA PRO A 455 -2.61 6.77 25.27
C PRO A 455 -1.55 5.67 25.49
N LEU A 456 -0.77 5.33 24.45
CA LEU A 456 0.28 4.33 24.53
C LEU A 456 1.58 4.90 25.10
N TRP A 457 1.94 6.13 24.70
CA TRP A 457 3.11 6.82 25.25
C TRP A 457 2.97 7.12 26.76
N ASP A 458 1.75 7.40 27.24
CA ASP A 458 1.45 7.52 28.67
C ASP A 458 1.76 6.22 29.44
N MET A 459 1.73 5.08 28.76
CA MET A 459 2.11 3.76 29.29
C MET A 459 3.60 3.42 29.08
N GLY A 460 4.37 4.29 28.39
CA GLY A 460 5.77 4.04 28.05
C GLY A 460 5.97 3.00 26.94
N ILE A 461 4.94 2.76 26.12
CA ILE A 461 4.98 1.84 24.97
C ILE A 461 4.70 2.60 23.66
N ASP A 462 5.19 2.05 22.55
CA ASP A 462 5.01 2.61 21.21
C ASP A 462 4.92 1.51 20.14
N TYR A 463 4.47 1.86 18.95
CA TYR A 463 4.51 1.01 17.75
C TYR A 463 5.40 1.65 16.67
N LYS A 464 6.15 0.82 15.94
CA LYS A 464 7.21 1.26 15.01
C LYS A 464 6.72 1.52 13.58
N CYS A 465 5.41 1.54 13.35
CA CYS A 465 4.80 1.86 12.05
C CYS A 465 4.10 3.23 12.07
N GLY A 466 3.53 3.63 10.93
CA GLY A 466 2.56 4.73 10.87
C GLY A 466 1.28 4.39 11.61
N THR A 467 0.50 5.40 11.93
CA THR A 467 -0.84 5.23 12.51
C THR A 467 -1.92 5.09 11.45
N GLY A 468 -1.60 5.38 10.20
CA GLY A 468 -2.52 5.23 9.08
C GLY A 468 -1.98 5.80 7.79
N HIS A 469 -2.67 5.48 6.70
CA HIS A 469 -2.34 5.84 5.32
C HIS A 469 -3.60 6.22 4.55
N GLY A 470 -3.44 6.92 3.44
CA GLY A 470 -4.54 7.14 2.51
C GLY A 470 -4.98 5.84 1.83
N VAL A 471 -6.23 5.77 1.40
CA VAL A 471 -6.82 4.59 0.74
C VAL A 471 -7.24 4.93 -0.68
N GLY A 472 -6.83 4.09 -1.65
CA GLY A 472 -7.18 4.23 -3.05
C GLY A 472 -8.61 3.76 -3.33
N TYR A 473 -9.27 4.36 -4.33
CA TYR A 473 -10.62 4.00 -4.74
C TYR A 473 -10.58 2.95 -5.86
N ILE A 474 -10.79 1.68 -5.51
CA ILE A 474 -10.59 0.52 -6.40
C ILE A 474 -9.20 0.61 -7.05
N LEU A 475 -8.20 0.83 -6.20
CA LEU A 475 -6.78 0.95 -6.53
C LEU A 475 -5.96 0.35 -5.37
N ASN A 476 -4.65 0.62 -5.32
CA ASN A 476 -3.86 0.16 -4.18
C ASN A 476 -4.46 0.64 -2.86
N VAL A 477 -4.51 -0.25 -1.87
CA VAL A 477 -5.02 0.08 -0.53
C VAL A 477 -4.21 1.20 0.12
N HIS A 478 -2.90 1.23 -0.09
CA HIS A 478 -2.03 2.33 0.33
C HIS A 478 -1.99 3.43 -0.75
N GLU A 479 -2.39 4.64 -0.41
CA GLU A 479 -2.41 5.79 -1.32
C GLU A 479 -1.89 7.06 -0.62
N GLY A 480 -0.90 7.72 -1.23
CA GLY A 480 -0.50 9.08 -0.84
C GLY A 480 -1.47 10.16 -1.37
N PRO A 481 -1.34 11.43 -0.97
CA PRO A 481 -0.28 11.99 -0.11
C PRO A 481 -0.66 12.15 1.38
N ASN A 482 -1.74 11.54 1.85
CA ASN A 482 -2.20 11.65 3.24
C ASN A 482 -1.90 10.38 4.05
N GLY A 483 -1.65 10.57 5.34
CA GLY A 483 -1.39 9.49 6.29
C GLY A 483 -1.18 10.07 7.69
N PHE A 484 -1.24 9.21 8.72
CA PHE A 484 -0.94 9.59 10.09
C PHE A 484 0.41 9.02 10.52
N ARG A 485 1.34 9.91 10.92
CA ARG A 485 2.70 9.53 11.33
C ARG A 485 3.30 10.59 12.24
N TRP A 486 3.93 10.19 13.34
CA TRP A 486 4.49 11.12 14.31
C TRP A 486 5.76 11.84 13.86
N LYS A 487 6.41 11.37 12.78
CA LYS A 487 7.60 11.98 12.17
C LYS A 487 7.50 11.96 10.66
N ILE A 488 8.14 12.92 10.02
CA ILE A 488 8.23 12.96 8.56
C ILE A 488 9.21 11.85 8.10
N VAL A 489 8.75 11.04 7.16
CA VAL A 489 9.55 10.05 6.44
C VAL A 489 9.48 10.42 4.96
N PRO A 490 10.52 11.08 4.40
CA PRO A 490 10.46 11.67 3.05
C PRO A 490 10.06 10.67 1.96
N GLU A 491 10.49 9.42 2.09
CA GLU A 491 10.25 8.35 1.13
C GLU A 491 8.78 7.87 1.11
N ARG A 492 7.98 8.25 2.13
CA ARG A 492 6.57 7.85 2.21
C ARG A 492 5.62 8.82 1.52
N HIS A 493 6.03 10.08 1.35
CA HIS A 493 5.20 11.12 0.72
C HIS A 493 3.78 11.25 1.33
N ASP A 494 3.64 10.98 2.65
CA ASP A 494 2.36 10.90 3.37
C ASP A 494 2.09 12.09 4.31
N SER A 495 2.78 13.22 4.09
CA SER A 495 2.68 14.42 4.92
C SER A 495 1.81 15.52 4.29
N GLY A 496 0.92 15.18 3.36
CA GLY A 496 0.01 16.11 2.70
C GLY A 496 -1.01 16.73 3.67
N VAL A 497 -1.44 17.95 3.36
CA VAL A 497 -2.55 18.60 4.05
C VAL A 497 -3.81 17.77 3.86
N LEU A 498 -4.57 17.58 4.95
CA LEU A 498 -5.82 16.83 4.91
C LEU A 498 -6.91 17.65 4.25
N GLU A 499 -7.34 17.22 3.07
CA GLU A 499 -8.40 17.85 2.28
C GLU A 499 -9.75 17.14 2.48
N GLU A 500 -10.86 17.87 2.29
CA GLU A 500 -12.19 17.27 2.29
C GLU A 500 -12.32 16.19 1.21
N GLY A 501 -12.78 15.01 1.58
CA GLY A 501 -12.90 13.84 0.70
C GLY A 501 -11.70 12.90 0.74
N MET A 502 -10.58 13.25 1.39
CA MET A 502 -9.52 12.30 1.64
C MET A 502 -9.97 11.21 2.61
N ILE A 503 -9.63 9.96 2.31
CA ILE A 503 -9.87 8.79 3.15
C ILE A 503 -8.53 8.35 3.72
N THR A 504 -8.47 8.14 5.04
CA THR A 504 -7.24 7.76 5.75
C THR A 504 -7.56 6.69 6.78
N THR A 505 -6.75 5.64 6.88
CA THR A 505 -6.87 4.64 7.94
C THR A 505 -6.45 5.22 9.29
N ASP A 506 -6.99 4.67 10.37
CA ASP A 506 -6.65 4.96 11.76
C ASP A 506 -6.44 3.62 12.46
N GLU A 507 -5.16 3.16 12.50
CA GLU A 507 -4.76 1.79 12.83
C GLU A 507 -3.68 1.70 13.94
N PRO A 508 -3.88 2.34 15.09
CA PRO A 508 -2.95 2.20 16.22
C PRO A 508 -2.87 0.74 16.69
N GLY A 509 -1.71 0.35 17.22
CA GLY A 509 -1.50 -1.01 17.68
C GLY A 509 -0.45 -1.17 18.77
N VAL A 510 -0.36 -2.36 19.32
CA VAL A 510 0.67 -2.83 20.26
C VAL A 510 1.20 -4.16 19.75
N TYR A 511 2.52 -4.32 19.66
CA TYR A 511 3.16 -5.51 19.12
C TYR A 511 4.29 -5.95 20.04
N LEU A 512 4.08 -7.05 20.76
CA LEU A 512 5.03 -7.60 21.74
C LEU A 512 5.60 -8.92 21.22
N GLU A 513 6.85 -8.86 20.77
CA GLU A 513 7.55 -10.03 20.21
C GLU A 513 7.48 -11.25 21.14
N GLY A 514 7.11 -12.39 20.57
CA GLY A 514 6.94 -13.65 21.29
C GLY A 514 5.70 -13.73 22.19
N LYS A 515 4.86 -12.68 22.24
CA LYS A 515 3.64 -12.63 23.06
C LYS A 515 2.38 -12.50 22.21
N TYR A 516 2.05 -11.29 21.74
CA TYR A 516 0.83 -10.98 20.98
C TYR A 516 0.94 -9.64 20.24
N GLY A 517 0.02 -9.43 19.31
CA GLY A 517 -0.25 -8.13 18.68
C GLY A 517 -1.72 -7.74 18.82
N ILE A 518 -1.96 -6.45 18.87
CA ILE A 518 -3.29 -5.83 18.93
C ILE A 518 -3.30 -4.68 17.93
N ARG A 519 -4.27 -4.63 17.03
CA ARG A 519 -4.57 -3.49 16.16
C ARG A 519 -6.06 -3.29 16.07
N THR A 520 -6.51 -2.06 16.09
CA THR A 520 -7.88 -1.65 15.78
C THR A 520 -7.80 -0.62 14.70
N GLU A 521 -8.50 -0.86 13.60
CA GLU A 521 -8.43 -0.01 12.42
C GLU A 521 -9.80 0.35 11.89
N ASN A 522 -9.94 1.61 11.52
CA ASN A 522 -11.08 2.16 10.81
C ASN A 522 -10.61 3.10 9.70
N GLU A 523 -11.42 3.26 8.66
CA GLU A 523 -11.24 4.30 7.66
C GLU A 523 -12.04 5.56 8.02
N LEU A 524 -11.37 6.71 7.85
CA LEU A 524 -11.88 8.02 8.19
C LEU A 524 -11.93 8.92 6.95
N VAL A 525 -13.11 9.49 6.66
CA VAL A 525 -13.27 10.53 5.63
C VAL A 525 -13.06 11.91 6.26
N CYS A 526 -12.12 12.68 5.73
CA CYS A 526 -11.93 14.07 6.12
C CYS A 526 -13.10 14.94 5.62
N ARG A 527 -13.70 15.73 6.51
CA ARG A 527 -14.87 16.57 6.26
C ARG A 527 -14.65 17.98 6.77
N LYS A 528 -15.28 18.96 6.09
CA LYS A 528 -15.44 20.30 6.65
C LYS A 528 -16.44 20.29 7.80
N ALA A 529 -16.04 20.87 8.93
CA ALA A 529 -16.89 21.23 10.07
C ALA A 529 -17.27 22.72 10.01
N GLU A 530 -17.51 23.35 11.17
CA GLU A 530 -17.86 24.76 11.20
C GLU A 530 -16.71 25.66 10.74
N LYS A 531 -17.07 26.81 10.15
CA LYS A 531 -16.16 27.92 9.86
C LYS A 531 -16.50 29.10 10.78
N ASN A 532 -15.49 29.63 11.44
CA ASN A 532 -15.66 30.78 12.35
C ASN A 532 -14.47 31.76 12.21
N GLU A 533 -14.31 32.70 13.17
CA GLU A 533 -13.24 33.68 13.16
C GLU A 533 -11.82 33.11 13.25
N TYR A 534 -11.66 31.87 13.72
CA TYR A 534 -10.37 31.17 13.78
C TYR A 534 -10.01 30.42 12.49
N GLY A 535 -10.99 30.24 11.59
CA GLY A 535 -10.78 29.58 10.29
C GLY A 535 -11.79 28.47 9.99
N GLN A 536 -11.46 27.65 9.00
CA GLN A 536 -12.22 26.46 8.65
C GLN A 536 -11.78 25.30 9.56
N PHE A 537 -12.69 24.77 10.37
CA PHE A 537 -12.47 23.54 11.10
C PHE A 537 -12.77 22.32 10.22
N MET A 538 -12.02 21.27 10.47
CA MET A 538 -12.16 19.96 9.84
C MET A 538 -12.44 18.91 10.93
N GLU A 539 -13.06 17.80 10.52
CA GLU A 539 -13.34 16.64 11.37
C GLU A 539 -13.30 15.36 10.53
N PHE A 540 -13.36 14.22 11.18
CA PHE A 540 -13.46 12.93 10.52
C PHE A 540 -14.84 12.33 10.63
N GLU A 541 -15.29 11.70 9.55
CA GLU A 541 -16.41 10.77 9.54
C GLU A 541 -15.86 9.35 9.52
N ASN A 542 -16.11 8.57 10.56
CA ASN A 542 -15.77 7.15 10.58
C ASN A 542 -16.76 6.37 9.70
N ILE A 543 -16.26 5.70 8.67
CA ILE A 543 -17.05 4.94 7.70
C ILE A 543 -16.91 3.42 7.85
N THR A 544 -16.08 2.93 8.77
CA THR A 544 -15.96 1.50 9.06
C THR A 544 -17.02 1.05 10.04
N TYR A 545 -17.84 0.09 9.64
CA TYR A 545 -18.95 -0.44 10.43
C TYR A 545 -18.66 -1.88 10.86
N ALA A 546 -17.84 -2.06 11.89
CA ALA A 546 -17.55 -3.37 12.47
C ALA A 546 -17.42 -3.23 14.00
N PRO A 547 -17.99 -4.15 14.82
CA PRO A 547 -17.86 -4.06 16.26
C PRO A 547 -16.40 -4.11 16.71
N ILE A 548 -16.03 -3.31 17.71
CA ILE A 548 -14.82 -3.50 18.51
C ILE A 548 -15.17 -4.48 19.62
N ASP A 549 -14.35 -5.50 19.82
CA ASP A 549 -14.66 -6.60 20.74
C ASP A 549 -14.69 -6.14 22.21
N LEU A 550 -15.88 -6.04 22.78
CA LEU A 550 -16.08 -5.57 24.15
C LEU A 550 -15.51 -6.53 25.22
N ASP A 551 -15.19 -7.78 24.88
CA ASP A 551 -14.56 -8.71 25.81
C ASP A 551 -13.10 -8.31 26.12
N GLY A 552 -12.46 -7.50 25.25
CA GLY A 552 -11.12 -6.94 25.46
C GLY A 552 -11.12 -5.59 26.19
N ILE A 553 -12.27 -4.95 26.39
CA ILE A 553 -12.36 -3.62 27.00
C ILE A 553 -12.44 -3.69 28.51
N ASP A 554 -11.64 -2.88 29.17
CA ASP A 554 -11.77 -2.53 30.58
C ASP A 554 -12.35 -1.11 30.72
N PRO A 555 -13.67 -0.97 31.00
CA PRO A 555 -14.28 0.34 31.10
C PRO A 555 -13.70 1.25 32.18
N GLU A 556 -13.08 0.70 33.22
CA GLU A 556 -12.50 1.50 34.31
C GLU A 556 -11.24 2.28 33.85
N GLN A 557 -10.63 1.87 32.74
CA GLN A 557 -9.49 2.55 32.13
C GLN A 557 -9.89 3.63 31.12
N MET A 558 -11.19 3.84 30.91
CA MET A 558 -11.73 4.82 29.96
C MET A 558 -12.37 5.99 30.71
N SER A 559 -12.05 7.21 30.27
CA SER A 559 -12.77 8.40 30.72
C SER A 559 -14.23 8.37 30.24
N PRO A 560 -15.15 9.14 30.89
CA PRO A 560 -16.53 9.23 30.43
C PRO A 560 -16.67 9.65 28.96
N ARG A 561 -15.77 10.52 28.47
CA ARG A 561 -15.74 10.94 27.06
C ARG A 561 -15.34 9.79 26.13
N GLU A 562 -14.33 9.01 26.48
CA GLU A 562 -13.88 7.85 25.69
C GLU A 562 -14.95 6.76 25.64
N LYS A 563 -15.64 6.48 26.76
CA LYS A 563 -16.81 5.59 26.78
C LYS A 563 -17.91 6.08 25.85
N GLN A 564 -18.22 7.39 25.88
CA GLN A 564 -19.24 7.96 24.99
C GLN A 564 -18.86 7.81 23.53
N MET A 565 -17.60 8.08 23.14
CA MET A 565 -17.12 7.89 21.77
C MET A 565 -17.31 6.44 21.30
N LEU A 566 -16.94 5.45 22.10
CA LEU A 566 -17.13 4.04 21.77
C LEU A 566 -18.62 3.65 21.70
N ASN A 567 -19.43 4.16 22.62
CA ASN A 567 -20.88 3.91 22.63
C ASN A 567 -21.57 4.50 21.38
N ASP A 568 -21.19 5.72 20.98
CA ASP A 568 -21.72 6.37 19.77
C ASP A 568 -21.30 5.61 18.51
N TYR A 569 -20.03 5.16 18.44
CA TYR A 569 -19.54 4.31 17.37
C TYR A 569 -20.35 2.99 17.29
N HIS A 570 -20.49 2.26 18.39
CA HIS A 570 -21.22 1.00 18.42
C HIS A 570 -22.72 1.17 18.12
N LYS A 571 -23.32 2.26 18.57
CA LYS A 571 -24.71 2.60 18.19
C LYS A 571 -24.84 2.73 16.68
N LYS A 572 -23.89 3.45 16.03
CA LYS A 572 -23.88 3.61 14.57
C LYS A 572 -23.66 2.27 13.86
N VAL A 573 -22.72 1.45 14.34
CA VAL A 573 -22.49 0.08 13.82
C VAL A 573 -23.78 -0.74 13.86
N TYR A 574 -24.48 -0.75 15.00
CA TYR A 574 -25.75 -1.49 15.11
C TYR A 574 -26.83 -0.96 14.16
N GLU A 575 -27.01 0.37 14.10
CA GLU A 575 -28.00 1.00 13.22
C GLU A 575 -27.77 0.64 11.74
N VAL A 576 -26.51 0.64 11.30
CA VAL A 576 -26.14 0.37 9.92
C VAL A 576 -26.24 -1.12 9.57
N LEU A 577 -25.78 -2.01 10.44
CA LEU A 577 -25.63 -3.42 10.11
C LEU A 577 -26.86 -4.28 10.44
N SER A 578 -27.67 -3.89 11.42
CA SER A 578 -28.82 -4.70 11.86
C SER A 578 -29.80 -5.09 10.76
N PRO A 579 -30.04 -4.27 9.69
CA PRO A 579 -30.92 -4.68 8.59
C PRO A 579 -30.43 -5.86 7.76
N TYR A 580 -29.13 -6.18 7.83
CA TYR A 580 -28.47 -7.24 7.04
C TYR A 580 -28.20 -8.52 7.85
N MET A 581 -28.60 -8.54 9.13
CA MET A 581 -28.39 -9.64 10.05
C MET A 581 -29.66 -10.47 10.22
N THR A 582 -29.51 -11.78 10.45
CA THR A 582 -30.59 -12.64 10.91
C THR A 582 -31.04 -12.23 12.32
N GLU A 583 -32.16 -12.75 12.79
CA GLU A 583 -32.66 -12.48 14.16
C GLU A 583 -31.63 -12.91 15.23
N GLU A 584 -31.01 -14.08 15.06
CA GLU A 584 -29.99 -14.60 15.97
C GLU A 584 -28.71 -13.74 15.94
N GLU A 585 -28.21 -13.39 14.74
CA GLU A 585 -27.06 -12.50 14.57
C GLU A 585 -27.35 -11.11 15.16
N ASN A 586 -28.57 -10.59 15.04
CA ASN A 586 -28.96 -9.30 15.63
C ASN A 586 -28.95 -9.31 17.15
N GLU A 587 -29.46 -10.35 17.78
CA GLU A 587 -29.40 -10.48 19.24
C GLU A 587 -27.94 -10.56 19.73
N TRP A 588 -27.09 -11.25 18.98
CA TRP A 588 -25.68 -11.29 19.26
C TRP A 588 -25.01 -9.92 19.03
N LEU A 589 -25.32 -9.23 17.93
CA LEU A 589 -24.78 -7.90 17.61
C LEU A 589 -25.14 -6.87 18.69
N LYS A 590 -26.37 -6.87 19.21
CA LYS A 590 -26.77 -6.02 20.35
C LYS A 590 -25.87 -6.21 21.56
N LYS A 591 -25.47 -7.46 21.85
CA LYS A 591 -24.55 -7.75 22.95
C LYS A 591 -23.18 -7.09 22.74
N TYR A 592 -22.63 -7.15 21.52
CA TYR A 592 -21.29 -6.65 21.21
C TYR A 592 -21.25 -5.16 20.82
N THR A 593 -22.43 -4.51 20.71
CA THR A 593 -22.57 -3.07 20.48
C THR A 593 -23.28 -2.34 21.62
N ARG A 594 -23.48 -2.99 22.78
CA ARG A 594 -24.09 -2.38 23.95
C ARG A 594 -23.25 -1.24 24.51
N ALA A 595 -23.86 -0.28 25.14
CA ALA A 595 -23.15 0.75 25.90
C ALA A 595 -22.40 0.15 27.11
N ILE A 596 -21.24 0.75 27.43
CA ILE A 596 -20.37 0.38 28.55
C ILE A 596 -20.24 1.50 29.56
#